data_ab61440801426c21c13aeed6f62230ed
#
_entry.id   ab61440801426c21c13aeed6f62230ed
#
_cell.length_a   1.000
_cell.length_b   1.000
_cell.length_c   1.000
_cell.angle_alpha   90.00
_cell.angle_beta   90.00
_cell.angle_gamma   90.00
#
_symmetry.space_group_name_H-M   'P 1'
#
loop_
_entity.id
_entity.type
_entity.pdbx_description
1 polymer ?
#
loop_
_entity_poly.entity_id
_entity_poly.type
_entity_poly.pdbx_seq_one_letter_code
_entity_poly.pdbx_strand_id
1 'polypeptide(L)'
;MVIYIAMENKAEEAQLKGQVVVMKSDVAANTYVTKEEYDKYFEQVSVELTAIPGTVFASVNDLPQNGIYIEDSMAKSQMVLSGDISTTDAVMDKYKAGYQVTSFNAMEFADGVNGSLRKGDIVDVYAVDPATEVLTLYAENVYVSEVYDSSGKKITEDSEVATSFTVYVTPEEVESVNMAVVNGNVQLYKKVG
;
A
#
# COMPACT_ATOMS: atom_id res chain seq x y z
N MET A 1 1.15 40.90 -38.60
CA MET A 1 -0.10 40.18 -38.35
C MET A 1 0.10 38.73 -37.97
N VAL A 2 0.92 37.93 -38.66
CA VAL A 2 1.16 36.48 -38.36
C VAL A 2 1.81 36.25 -36.99
N ILE A 3 2.76 37.11 -36.56
CA ILE A 3 3.44 36.96 -35.25
C ILE A 3 2.50 37.24 -34.06
N TYR A 4 1.56 38.15 -34.21
CA TYR A 4 0.61 38.51 -33.18
C TYR A 4 -0.40 37.37 -32.92
N ILE A 5 -0.89 36.74 -33.98
CA ILE A 5 -1.82 35.58 -33.88
C ILE A 5 -1.10 34.35 -33.25
N ALA A 6 0.21 34.16 -33.55
CA ALA A 6 0.99 33.07 -32.93
C ALA A 6 1.27 33.30 -31.43
N MET A 7 1.35 34.54 -30.99
CA MET A 7 1.50 34.90 -29.57
C MET A 7 0.17 34.81 -28.82
N GLU A 8 -0.94 35.19 -29.41
CA GLU A 8 -2.28 34.98 -28.82
C GLU A 8 -2.60 33.50 -28.67
N ASN A 9 -2.39 32.68 -29.70
CA ASN A 9 -2.61 31.22 -29.61
C ASN A 9 -1.72 30.55 -28.53
N LYS A 10 -0.44 30.97 -28.40
CA LYS A 10 0.40 30.49 -27.30
C LYS A 10 -0.04 30.94 -25.91
N ALA A 11 -0.60 32.14 -25.79
CA ALA A 11 -1.15 32.63 -24.53
C ALA A 11 -2.46 31.94 -24.16
N GLU A 12 -3.33 31.64 -25.15
CA GLU A 12 -4.55 30.85 -24.93
C GLU A 12 -4.24 29.40 -24.59
N GLU A 13 -3.28 28.75 -25.28
CA GLU A 13 -2.83 27.40 -24.95
C GLU A 13 -2.21 27.32 -23.54
N ALA A 14 -1.49 28.36 -23.10
CA ALA A 14 -0.93 28.44 -21.75
C ALA A 14 -2.01 28.63 -20.66
N GLN A 15 -3.14 29.26 -21.00
CA GLN A 15 -4.26 29.44 -20.09
C GLN A 15 -5.12 28.19 -19.91
N LEU A 16 -5.02 27.24 -20.85
CA LEU A 16 -5.76 25.97 -20.79
C LEU A 16 -5.01 24.84 -20.05
N LYS A 17 -3.80 25.12 -19.54
CA LYS A 17 -2.98 24.15 -18.82
C LYS A 17 -2.90 24.48 -17.33
N GLY A 18 -3.01 23.46 -16.51
CA GLY A 18 -2.76 23.51 -15.07
C GLY A 18 -1.57 22.67 -14.67
N GLN A 19 -1.03 22.93 -13.49
CA GLN A 19 0.04 22.14 -12.90
C GLN A 19 -0.54 21.03 -12.04
N VAL A 20 0.05 19.84 -12.08
CA VAL A 20 -0.31 18.72 -11.23
C VAL A 20 0.94 17.99 -10.75
N VAL A 21 0.87 17.40 -9.57
CA VAL A 21 1.90 16.52 -9.04
C VAL A 21 1.64 15.10 -9.55
N VAL A 22 2.69 14.45 -10.06
CA VAL A 22 2.65 13.05 -10.50
C VAL A 22 3.80 12.25 -9.90
N MET A 23 3.66 10.93 -9.89
CA MET A 23 4.71 10.00 -9.45
C MET A 23 5.84 9.92 -10.46
N LYS A 24 7.10 9.93 -10.02
CA LYS A 24 8.30 9.71 -10.87
C LYS A 24 8.58 8.22 -11.13
N SER A 25 8.14 7.35 -10.23
CA SER A 25 8.33 5.91 -10.30
C SER A 25 7.14 5.20 -9.69
N ASP A 26 7.03 3.89 -9.90
CA ASP A 26 6.08 3.05 -9.19
C ASP A 26 6.41 3.04 -7.71
N VAL A 27 5.40 3.13 -6.85
CA VAL A 27 5.52 3.12 -5.39
C VAL A 27 4.46 2.19 -4.80
N ALA A 28 4.88 1.32 -3.90
CA ALA A 28 3.97 0.39 -3.23
C ALA A 28 3.11 1.10 -2.18
N ALA A 29 1.93 0.53 -1.90
CA ALA A 29 1.08 0.95 -0.80
C ALA A 29 1.84 0.95 0.54
N ASN A 30 1.41 1.80 1.46
CA ASN A 30 2.00 1.99 2.80
C ASN A 30 3.49 2.40 2.80
N THR A 31 3.99 2.93 1.67
CA THR A 31 5.34 3.51 1.61
C THR A 31 5.31 4.87 2.31
N TYR A 32 6.20 5.03 3.31
CA TYR A 32 6.43 6.34 3.92
C TYR A 32 7.46 7.13 3.11
N VAL A 33 7.11 8.34 2.71
CA VAL A 33 7.97 9.26 1.97
C VAL A 33 8.20 10.49 2.84
N THR A 34 9.45 10.72 3.23
CA THR A 34 9.82 11.92 3.99
C THR A 34 9.79 13.16 3.10
N LYS A 35 9.67 14.33 3.69
CA LYS A 35 9.67 15.60 2.95
C LYS A 35 10.95 15.78 2.12
N GLU A 36 12.10 15.36 2.65
CA GLU A 36 13.40 15.45 2.00
C GLU A 36 13.50 14.57 0.75
N GLU A 37 12.64 13.54 0.67
CA GLU A 37 12.58 12.61 -0.46
C GLU A 37 11.52 12.99 -1.51
N TYR A 38 10.75 14.05 -1.32
CA TYR A 38 9.68 14.44 -2.26
C TYR A 38 10.20 14.61 -3.68
N ASP A 39 11.35 15.23 -3.85
CA ASP A 39 11.98 15.40 -5.18
C ASP A 39 12.38 14.08 -5.85
N LYS A 40 12.53 13.01 -5.09
CA LYS A 40 12.83 11.67 -5.61
C LYS A 40 11.57 10.98 -6.14
N TYR A 41 10.44 11.16 -5.45
CA TYR A 41 9.20 10.42 -5.74
C TYR A 41 8.20 11.21 -6.59
N PHE A 42 8.22 12.54 -6.51
CA PHE A 42 7.23 13.41 -7.14
C PHE A 42 7.84 14.37 -8.13
N GLU A 43 7.09 14.70 -9.18
CA GLU A 43 7.39 15.78 -10.10
C GLU A 43 6.13 16.57 -10.44
N GLN A 44 6.32 17.82 -10.85
CA GLN A 44 5.26 18.70 -11.29
C GLN A 44 5.21 18.74 -12.80
N VAL A 45 4.06 18.44 -13.37
CA VAL A 45 3.83 18.44 -14.82
C VAL A 45 2.67 19.34 -15.20
N SER A 46 2.70 19.81 -16.44
CA SER A 46 1.63 20.66 -16.99
C SER A 46 0.68 19.79 -17.82
N VAL A 47 -0.60 19.82 -17.48
CA VAL A 47 -1.67 19.06 -18.16
C VAL A 47 -2.82 19.97 -18.55
N GLU A 48 -3.70 19.53 -19.44
CA GLU A 48 -4.89 20.29 -19.81
C GLU A 48 -5.85 20.42 -18.61
N LEU A 49 -6.40 21.62 -18.41
CA LEU A 49 -7.31 21.92 -17.28
C LEU A 49 -8.51 20.99 -17.21
N THR A 50 -9.02 20.55 -18.35
CA THR A 50 -10.16 19.63 -18.43
C THR A 50 -9.86 18.22 -17.92
N ALA A 51 -8.58 17.86 -17.81
CA ALA A 51 -8.11 16.56 -17.33
C ALA A 51 -7.74 16.57 -15.83
N ILE A 52 -7.85 17.71 -15.13
CA ILE A 52 -7.43 17.85 -13.74
C ILE A 52 -8.58 17.52 -12.78
N PRO A 53 -8.49 16.45 -11.98
CA PRO A 53 -9.42 16.22 -10.88
C PRO A 53 -9.32 17.31 -9.82
N GLY A 54 -10.44 17.67 -9.20
CA GLY A 54 -10.48 18.73 -8.19
C GLY A 54 -9.72 18.44 -6.88
N THR A 55 -9.28 17.19 -6.71
CA THR A 55 -8.53 16.72 -5.51
C THR A 55 -7.05 16.52 -5.76
N VAL A 56 -6.53 16.88 -6.95
CA VAL A 56 -5.10 16.75 -7.29
C VAL A 56 -4.28 17.84 -6.62
N PHE A 57 -3.05 17.51 -6.21
CA PHE A 57 -2.09 18.52 -5.76
C PHE A 57 -1.50 19.27 -6.95
N ALA A 58 -1.53 20.59 -6.90
CA ALA A 58 -1.00 21.44 -7.96
C ALA A 58 0.52 21.63 -7.87
N SER A 59 1.08 21.52 -6.69
CA SER A 59 2.52 21.67 -6.43
C SER A 59 3.00 20.66 -5.40
N VAL A 60 4.25 20.23 -5.51
CA VAL A 60 4.93 19.40 -4.49
C VAL A 60 4.98 20.13 -3.13
N ASN A 61 4.98 21.47 -3.15
CA ASN A 61 4.93 22.27 -1.92
C ASN A 61 3.58 22.23 -1.19
N ASP A 62 2.52 21.78 -1.89
CA ASP A 62 1.18 21.63 -1.29
C ASP A 62 1.04 20.30 -0.53
N LEU A 63 1.99 19.37 -0.70
CA LEU A 63 2.05 18.13 0.06
C LEU A 63 2.32 18.40 1.55
N PRO A 64 1.83 17.54 2.46
CA PRO A 64 2.06 17.67 3.91
C PRO A 64 3.54 17.78 4.27
N GLN A 65 3.86 18.69 5.20
CA GLN A 65 5.26 19.04 5.52
C GLN A 65 5.98 18.00 6.41
N ASN A 66 5.25 17.08 7.02
CA ASN A 66 5.81 16.07 7.96
C ASN A 66 6.03 14.69 7.33
N GLY A 67 6.04 14.61 5.99
CA GLY A 67 6.05 13.34 5.27
C GLY A 67 4.64 12.78 5.08
N ILE A 68 4.54 11.79 4.21
CA ILE A 68 3.27 11.16 3.83
C ILE A 68 3.43 9.65 3.71
N TYR A 69 2.33 8.94 3.92
CA TYR A 69 2.16 7.54 3.55
C TYR A 69 1.38 7.47 2.25
N ILE A 70 1.82 6.64 1.32
CA ILE A 70 1.07 6.29 0.11
C ILE A 70 0.04 5.24 0.49
N GLU A 71 -1.25 5.57 0.38
CA GLU A 71 -2.35 4.68 0.81
C GLU A 71 -2.43 3.42 -0.05
N ASP A 72 -2.48 3.60 -1.37
CA ASP A 72 -2.54 2.54 -2.36
C ASP A 72 -1.31 2.57 -3.27
N SER A 73 -1.00 1.44 -3.91
CA SER A 73 0.10 1.38 -4.88
C SER A 73 -0.13 2.35 -6.03
N MET A 74 0.84 3.19 -6.31
CA MET A 74 0.79 4.19 -7.37
C MET A 74 1.79 3.90 -8.47
N ALA A 75 1.34 4.03 -9.72
CA ALA A 75 2.19 3.85 -10.89
C ALA A 75 2.92 5.15 -11.26
N LYS A 76 4.05 5.00 -11.97
CA LYS A 76 4.75 6.13 -12.58
C LYS A 76 3.82 6.97 -13.45
N SER A 77 3.95 8.29 -13.37
CA SER A 77 3.12 9.30 -14.05
C SER A 77 1.65 9.36 -13.59
N GLN A 78 1.24 8.60 -12.58
CA GLN A 78 -0.06 8.74 -11.95
C GLN A 78 -0.13 10.07 -11.20
N MET A 79 -1.26 10.80 -11.35
CA MET A 79 -1.53 12.03 -10.60
C MET A 79 -1.73 11.71 -9.13
N VAL A 80 -1.21 12.57 -8.26
CA VAL A 80 -1.34 12.41 -6.80
C VAL A 80 -2.55 13.18 -6.31
N LEU A 81 -3.57 12.45 -5.86
CA LEU A 81 -4.79 12.99 -5.30
C LEU A 81 -4.70 13.05 -3.76
N SER A 82 -5.53 13.87 -3.15
CA SER A 82 -5.58 13.97 -1.67
C SER A 82 -6.02 12.66 -0.99
N GLY A 83 -6.73 11.79 -1.70
CA GLY A 83 -7.12 10.46 -1.20
C GLY A 83 -6.07 9.37 -1.38
N ASP A 84 -5.02 9.62 -2.16
CA ASP A 84 -3.93 8.64 -2.39
C ASP A 84 -2.86 8.70 -1.29
N ILE A 85 -2.93 9.72 -0.42
CA ILE A 85 -1.93 9.95 0.62
C ILE A 85 -2.55 10.17 2.00
N SER A 86 -1.83 9.76 3.03
CA SER A 86 -2.19 9.99 4.43
C SER A 86 -1.01 10.59 5.20
N THR A 87 -1.30 11.36 6.23
CA THR A 87 -0.31 11.80 7.23
C THR A 87 -0.24 10.85 8.42
N THR A 88 -1.08 9.83 8.44
CA THR A 88 -1.20 8.85 9.51
C THR A 88 -0.70 7.50 9.05
N ASP A 89 0.14 6.86 9.83
CA ASP A 89 0.56 5.47 9.59
C ASP A 89 -0.61 4.53 9.91
N ALA A 90 -1.13 3.84 8.91
CA ALA A 90 -2.19 2.84 9.11
C ALA A 90 -1.78 1.74 10.13
N VAL A 91 -0.48 1.43 10.22
CA VAL A 91 0.09 0.53 11.22
C VAL A 91 -0.04 1.14 12.62
N MET A 92 0.29 2.44 12.78
CA MET A 92 0.17 3.13 14.06
C MET A 92 -1.27 3.30 14.49
N ASP A 93 -2.20 3.48 13.56
CA ASP A 93 -3.62 3.57 13.89
C ASP A 93 -4.16 2.22 14.40
N LYS A 94 -3.77 1.11 13.79
CA LYS A 94 -4.08 -0.22 14.31
C LYS A 94 -3.47 -0.46 15.70
N TYR A 95 -2.23 -0.05 15.90
CA TYR A 95 -1.57 -0.14 17.21
C TYR A 95 -2.34 0.66 18.29
N LYS A 96 -2.74 1.89 17.97
CA LYS A 96 -3.56 2.73 18.86
C LYS A 96 -4.94 2.14 19.13
N ALA A 97 -5.52 1.40 18.18
CA ALA A 97 -6.78 0.70 18.33
C ALA A 97 -6.68 -0.59 19.18
N GLY A 98 -5.50 -0.93 19.70
CA GLY A 98 -5.30 -2.07 20.58
C GLY A 98 -5.06 -3.41 19.88
N TYR A 99 -4.79 -3.40 18.57
CA TYR A 99 -4.39 -4.61 17.86
C TYR A 99 -3.09 -5.19 18.43
N GLN A 100 -2.98 -6.50 18.40
CA GLN A 100 -1.78 -7.24 18.77
C GLN A 100 -1.02 -7.70 17.54
N VAL A 101 0.26 -7.91 17.69
CA VAL A 101 1.15 -8.36 16.61
C VAL A 101 1.52 -9.82 16.86
N THR A 102 1.36 -10.64 15.84
CA THR A 102 1.85 -12.03 15.85
C THR A 102 2.55 -12.36 14.54
N SER A 103 3.37 -13.40 14.55
CA SER A 103 4.10 -13.84 13.37
C SER A 103 4.04 -15.35 13.26
N PHE A 104 4.00 -15.84 12.03
CA PHE A 104 4.04 -17.27 11.72
C PHE A 104 4.63 -17.52 10.33
N ASN A 105 4.99 -18.76 10.07
CA ASN A 105 5.47 -19.20 8.77
C ASN A 105 4.37 -19.94 8.02
N ALA A 106 4.26 -19.74 6.71
CA ALA A 106 3.56 -20.69 5.85
C ALA A 106 4.39 -21.95 5.71
N MET A 107 3.76 -23.10 5.79
CA MET A 107 4.48 -24.38 5.68
C MET A 107 4.92 -24.64 4.23
N GLU A 108 4.08 -24.24 3.27
CA GLU A 108 4.36 -24.33 1.84
C GLU A 108 4.10 -22.99 1.15
N PHE A 109 4.67 -22.78 -0.02
CA PHE A 109 4.45 -21.54 -0.78
C PHE A 109 2.98 -21.27 -1.10
N ALA A 110 2.23 -22.33 -1.38
CA ALA A 110 0.80 -22.23 -1.67
C ALA A 110 0.00 -21.64 -0.50
N ASP A 111 0.39 -21.95 0.73
CA ASP A 111 -0.29 -21.50 1.95
C ASP A 111 -0.15 -19.98 2.16
N GLY A 112 0.88 -19.37 1.61
CA GLY A 112 1.14 -17.92 1.63
C GLY A 112 0.92 -17.26 0.26
N VAL A 113 -0.08 -17.70 -0.52
CA VAL A 113 -0.40 -17.15 -1.85
C VAL A 113 0.84 -17.17 -2.78
N ASN A 114 1.52 -18.33 -2.83
CA ASN A 114 2.77 -18.52 -3.58
C ASN A 114 3.88 -17.51 -3.26
N GLY A 115 3.94 -17.02 -2.02
CA GLY A 115 4.94 -16.07 -1.58
C GLY A 115 4.74 -14.64 -2.10
N SER A 116 3.56 -14.34 -2.65
CA SER A 116 3.25 -13.03 -3.25
C SER A 116 2.67 -12.01 -2.27
N LEU A 117 2.44 -12.40 -1.02
CA LEU A 117 1.96 -11.47 0.00
C LEU A 117 2.98 -10.38 0.29
N ARG A 118 2.49 -9.17 0.50
CA ARG A 118 3.30 -7.99 0.81
C ARG A 118 2.73 -7.23 2.00
N LYS A 119 3.54 -6.35 2.57
CA LYS A 119 3.09 -5.37 3.55
C LYS A 119 1.89 -4.60 2.98
N GLY A 120 0.82 -4.47 3.76
CA GLY A 120 -0.40 -3.79 3.38
C GLY A 120 -1.50 -4.71 2.85
N ASP A 121 -1.17 -5.95 2.51
CA ASP A 121 -2.19 -6.92 2.11
C ASP A 121 -3.16 -7.23 3.25
N ILE A 122 -4.40 -7.49 2.90
CA ILE A 122 -5.42 -7.98 3.81
C ILE A 122 -5.67 -9.44 3.48
N VAL A 123 -5.63 -10.28 4.50
CA VAL A 123 -5.83 -11.73 4.36
C VAL A 123 -6.86 -12.26 5.34
N ASP A 124 -7.49 -13.36 4.96
CA ASP A 124 -8.21 -14.22 5.91
C ASP A 124 -7.31 -15.41 6.29
N VAL A 125 -7.33 -15.77 7.57
CA VAL A 125 -6.51 -16.83 8.14
C VAL A 125 -7.35 -18.08 8.30
N TYR A 126 -6.99 -19.14 7.59
CA TYR A 126 -7.58 -20.46 7.68
C TYR A 126 -6.57 -21.48 8.20
N ALA A 127 -7.06 -22.54 8.82
CA ALA A 127 -6.28 -23.73 9.12
C ALA A 127 -7.19 -24.96 9.11
N VAL A 128 -6.61 -26.15 8.97
CA VAL A 128 -7.34 -27.39 9.10
C VAL A 128 -7.56 -27.69 10.59
N ASP A 129 -8.81 -27.78 11.00
CA ASP A 129 -9.15 -28.21 12.36
C ASP A 129 -8.80 -29.70 12.51
N PRO A 130 -7.91 -30.07 13.44
CA PRO A 130 -7.43 -31.44 13.58
C PRO A 130 -8.50 -32.42 14.09
N ALA A 131 -9.59 -31.95 14.68
CA ALA A 131 -10.66 -32.78 15.19
C ALA A 131 -11.69 -33.13 14.11
N THR A 132 -11.91 -32.22 13.16
CA THR A 132 -12.93 -32.36 12.10
C THR A 132 -12.34 -32.61 10.72
N GLU A 133 -11.04 -32.37 10.55
CA GLU A 133 -10.31 -32.39 9.26
C GLU A 133 -10.89 -31.38 8.24
N VAL A 134 -11.58 -30.35 8.71
CA VAL A 134 -12.23 -29.32 7.88
C VAL A 134 -11.39 -28.03 7.91
N LEU A 135 -11.21 -27.43 6.73
CA LEU A 135 -10.62 -26.09 6.62
C LEU A 135 -11.55 -25.08 7.28
N THR A 136 -11.08 -24.45 8.35
CA THR A 136 -11.85 -23.56 9.20
C THR A 136 -11.25 -22.16 9.19
N LEU A 137 -12.13 -21.14 9.15
CA LEU A 137 -11.75 -19.73 9.26
C LEU A 137 -11.47 -19.40 10.74
N TYR A 138 -10.29 -18.84 11.02
CA TYR A 138 -9.85 -18.43 12.35
C TYR A 138 -9.81 -16.90 12.53
N ALA A 139 -9.52 -16.15 11.49
CA ALA A 139 -9.61 -14.68 11.51
C ALA A 139 -9.88 -14.10 10.13
N GLU A 140 -10.58 -12.98 10.08
CA GLU A 140 -10.91 -12.26 8.86
C GLU A 140 -10.24 -10.87 8.84
N ASN A 141 -9.96 -10.38 7.63
CA ASN A 141 -9.44 -9.01 7.43
C ASN A 141 -8.15 -8.71 8.20
N VAL A 142 -7.28 -9.70 8.32
CA VAL A 142 -6.00 -9.59 9.02
C VAL A 142 -5.02 -8.80 8.17
N TYR A 143 -4.45 -7.74 8.74
CA TYR A 143 -3.48 -6.88 8.05
C TYR A 143 -2.08 -7.48 8.12
N VAL A 144 -1.44 -7.66 6.96
CA VAL A 144 -0.03 -8.07 6.85
C VAL A 144 0.86 -6.85 7.07
N SER A 145 1.55 -6.79 8.20
CA SER A 145 2.40 -5.64 8.56
C SER A 145 3.82 -5.76 7.99
N GLU A 146 4.35 -6.97 7.94
CA GLU A 146 5.68 -7.23 7.39
C GLU A 146 5.76 -8.65 6.83
N VAL A 147 6.65 -8.84 5.86
CA VAL A 147 6.92 -10.14 5.25
C VAL A 147 8.41 -10.41 5.17
N TYR A 148 8.80 -11.68 5.30
CA TYR A 148 10.19 -12.12 5.33
C TYR A 148 10.39 -13.35 4.44
N ASP A 149 11.61 -13.51 3.94
CA ASP A 149 12.02 -14.72 3.23
C ASP A 149 12.38 -15.87 4.20
N SER A 150 12.75 -17.01 3.66
CA SER A 150 13.14 -18.20 4.44
C SER A 150 14.42 -18.03 5.27
N SER A 151 15.21 -16.99 5.01
CA SER A 151 16.40 -16.63 5.80
C SER A 151 16.11 -15.64 6.93
N GLY A 152 14.87 -15.13 7.01
CA GLY A 152 14.48 -14.09 7.95
C GLY A 152 14.82 -12.66 7.48
N LYS A 153 15.22 -12.49 6.22
CA LYS A 153 15.42 -11.17 5.64
C LYS A 153 14.07 -10.54 5.30
N LYS A 154 13.86 -9.30 5.71
CA LYS A 154 12.67 -8.54 5.36
C LYS A 154 12.60 -8.32 3.85
N ILE A 155 11.45 -8.60 3.28
CA ILE A 155 11.17 -8.40 1.85
C ILE A 155 10.74 -6.96 1.62
N THR A 156 11.36 -6.33 0.62
CA THR A 156 11.07 -4.97 0.17
C THR A 156 10.79 -4.89 -1.33
N GLU A 157 11.04 -5.98 -2.07
CA GLU A 157 10.88 -6.04 -3.52
C GLU A 157 9.82 -7.09 -3.91
N ASP A 158 9.08 -6.82 -4.99
CA ASP A 158 8.00 -7.69 -5.44
C ASP A 158 8.50 -9.03 -6.03
N SER A 159 9.76 -9.10 -6.44
CA SER A 159 10.40 -10.31 -6.99
C SER A 159 10.81 -11.35 -5.95
N GLU A 160 10.84 -10.98 -4.66
CA GLU A 160 11.23 -11.87 -3.57
C GLU A 160 10.05 -12.73 -3.10
N VAL A 161 10.33 -13.92 -2.58
CA VAL A 161 9.31 -14.88 -2.13
C VAL A 161 9.13 -14.80 -0.62
N ALA A 162 7.93 -14.45 -0.17
CA ALA A 162 7.57 -14.39 1.23
C ALA A 162 7.22 -15.77 1.79
N THR A 163 7.78 -16.10 2.95
CA THR A 163 7.53 -17.37 3.67
C THR A 163 7.16 -17.17 5.13
N SER A 164 7.43 -15.99 5.68
CA SER A 164 7.07 -15.63 7.04
C SER A 164 6.33 -14.30 7.06
N PHE A 165 5.32 -14.20 7.90
CA PHE A 165 4.37 -13.10 7.92
C PHE A 165 4.21 -12.57 9.33
N THR A 166 4.28 -11.26 9.47
CA THR A 166 3.88 -10.54 10.70
C THR A 166 2.55 -9.88 10.41
N VAL A 167 1.58 -10.11 11.29
CA VAL A 167 0.20 -9.65 11.10
C VAL A 167 -0.32 -8.92 12.33
N TYR A 168 -1.30 -8.04 12.11
CA TYR A 168 -2.08 -7.44 13.17
C TYR A 168 -3.39 -8.20 13.35
N VAL A 169 -3.68 -8.59 14.59
CA VAL A 169 -4.91 -9.27 14.99
C VAL A 169 -5.61 -8.47 16.07
N THR A 170 -6.92 -8.51 16.10
CA THR A 170 -7.68 -7.92 17.21
C THR A 170 -7.47 -8.73 18.50
N PRO A 171 -7.66 -8.13 19.69
CA PRO A 171 -7.56 -8.86 20.95
C PRO A 171 -8.46 -10.11 21.03
N GLU A 172 -9.64 -10.07 20.38
CA GLU A 172 -10.60 -11.16 20.33
C GLU A 172 -10.12 -12.31 19.43
N GLU A 173 -9.31 -12.01 18.40
CA GLU A 173 -8.82 -12.99 17.43
C GLU A 173 -7.51 -13.68 17.86
N VAL A 174 -6.82 -13.14 18.87
CA VAL A 174 -5.50 -13.64 19.32
C VAL A 174 -5.52 -15.13 19.59
N GLU A 175 -6.52 -15.61 20.35
CA GLU A 175 -6.64 -17.02 20.71
C GLU A 175 -6.90 -17.88 19.48
N SER A 176 -7.82 -17.46 18.60
CA SER A 176 -8.16 -18.15 17.36
C SER A 176 -6.95 -18.28 16.44
N VAL A 177 -6.25 -17.18 16.17
CA VAL A 177 -5.06 -17.18 15.30
C VAL A 177 -3.95 -18.04 15.90
N ASN A 178 -3.74 -17.96 17.23
CA ASN A 178 -2.75 -18.79 17.89
C ASN A 178 -3.12 -20.30 17.78
N MET A 179 -4.40 -20.65 17.89
CA MET A 179 -4.86 -22.03 17.66
C MET A 179 -4.59 -22.48 16.23
N ALA A 180 -4.86 -21.65 15.23
CA ALA A 180 -4.54 -21.96 13.84
C ALA A 180 -3.05 -22.25 13.64
N VAL A 181 -2.17 -21.43 14.23
CA VAL A 181 -0.72 -21.61 14.16
C VAL A 181 -0.26 -22.90 14.87
N VAL A 182 -0.80 -23.20 16.04
CA VAL A 182 -0.48 -24.41 16.82
C VAL A 182 -0.98 -25.68 16.13
N ASN A 183 -2.13 -25.64 15.50
CA ASN A 183 -2.68 -26.77 14.74
C ASN A 183 -1.87 -27.05 13.47
N GLY A 184 -1.09 -26.10 12.99
CA GLY A 184 -0.30 -26.17 11.77
C GLY A 184 -1.16 -25.98 10.51
N ASN A 185 -0.49 -25.97 9.34
CA ASN A 185 -1.14 -25.80 8.05
C ASN A 185 -1.99 -24.53 7.93
N VAL A 186 -1.47 -23.40 8.43
CA VAL A 186 -2.09 -22.10 8.22
C VAL A 186 -2.07 -21.74 6.75
N GLN A 187 -3.24 -21.41 6.22
CA GLN A 187 -3.45 -20.96 4.85
C GLN A 187 -3.96 -19.54 4.85
N LEU A 188 -3.32 -18.68 4.05
CA LEU A 188 -3.69 -17.29 3.92
C LEU A 188 -4.42 -17.05 2.59
N TYR A 189 -5.56 -16.42 2.66
CA TYR A 189 -6.35 -16.05 1.48
C TYR A 189 -6.34 -14.55 1.33
N LYS A 190 -5.63 -14.04 0.32
CA LYS A 190 -5.55 -12.61 0.04
C LYS A 190 -6.89 -12.09 -0.47
N LYS A 191 -7.39 -11.02 0.16
CA LYS A 191 -8.53 -10.26 -0.37
C LYS A 191 -8.08 -9.37 -1.53
N VAL A 192 -8.77 -9.49 -2.64
CA VAL A 192 -8.61 -8.63 -3.82
C VAL A 192 -9.81 -7.69 -3.83
N GLY A 193 -9.53 -6.40 -3.66
CA GLY A 193 -10.51 -5.31 -3.72
C GLY A 193 -10.76 -4.86 -5.14
#